data_359f653c9aab8792b1a8eeb0dc7f9c79
#
_entry.id   359f653c9aab8792b1a8eeb0dc7f9c79
#
_cell.length_a   1.000
_cell.length_b   1.000
_cell.length_c   1.000
_cell.angle_alpha   90.00
_cell.angle_beta   90.00
_cell.angle_gamma   90.00
#
_symmetry.space_group_name_H-M   'P 1'
#
loop_
_entity.id
_entity.type
_entity.pdbx_description
1 polymer ?
#
loop_
_entity_poly.entity_id
_entity_poly.type
_entity_poly.pdbx_seq_one_letter_code
_entity_poly.pdbx_strand_id
1 'polypeptide(L)'
;MKLLENKVAIVTGATRGIGKSIAEMFADQGATVIFTYVSSEDKAKLLESELLSKGVKAKGYKFNVADFEPCEGMVNDVVKEFGSVDVVVNNAGITRDTLLMRMSEEQWDEVINTNLKSVFNMTKAVQRTMLKQRSGSIINMSSVVGVKGNAGQANYAASKAGILGFTKSIALELGSRNIRCNAIAPVFIETEMTGALDEEMVQSWRDAIPLKRGGQPEDVANLALFLASDMSAYITGQTLNVDGGMLT
;
A
#
# COMPACT_ATOMS: atom_id res chain seq x y z
N MET A 1 -7.82 9.54 -22.00
CA MET A 1 -8.73 9.72 -20.84
C MET A 1 -7.96 9.32 -19.61
N LYS A 2 -7.87 10.17 -18.61
CA LYS A 2 -7.17 9.84 -17.34
C LYS A 2 -8.09 9.04 -16.44
N LEU A 3 -7.61 7.90 -15.91
CA LEU A 3 -8.44 6.96 -15.15
C LEU A 3 -8.81 7.45 -13.74
N LEU A 4 -8.05 8.39 -13.18
CA LEU A 4 -8.25 8.93 -11.83
C LEU A 4 -8.47 10.45 -11.84
N GLU A 5 -8.94 10.99 -12.95
CA GLU A 5 -9.25 12.43 -13.05
C GLU A 5 -10.28 12.83 -11.99
N ASN A 6 -10.00 13.92 -11.27
CA ASN A 6 -10.82 14.43 -10.15
C ASN A 6 -10.94 13.48 -8.94
N LYS A 7 -10.13 12.43 -8.83
CA LYS A 7 -10.07 11.56 -7.66
C LYS A 7 -9.01 12.06 -6.68
N VAL A 8 -9.28 11.87 -5.40
CA VAL A 8 -8.33 12.13 -4.30
C VAL A 8 -7.84 10.80 -3.77
N ALA A 9 -6.54 10.55 -3.89
CA ALA A 9 -5.90 9.31 -3.49
C ALA A 9 -4.90 9.53 -2.36
N ILE A 10 -4.97 8.71 -1.32
CA ILE A 10 -4.01 8.68 -0.21
C ILE A 10 -3.11 7.46 -0.38
N VAL A 11 -1.79 7.65 -0.35
CA VAL A 11 -0.79 6.56 -0.40
C VAL A 11 0.10 6.64 0.83
N THR A 12 0.08 5.62 1.69
CA THR A 12 0.92 5.61 2.88
C THR A 12 2.34 5.10 2.55
N GLY A 13 3.36 5.77 3.13
CA GLY A 13 4.76 5.37 2.94
C GLY A 13 5.25 5.52 1.49
N ALA A 14 4.99 6.66 0.85
CA ALA A 14 5.20 6.85 -0.58
C ALA A 14 6.55 7.48 -0.97
N THR A 15 7.49 7.70 -0.05
CA THR A 15 8.77 8.39 -0.38
C THR A 15 9.78 7.54 -1.15
N ARG A 16 9.50 6.24 -1.37
CA ARG A 16 10.37 5.30 -2.10
C ARG A 16 9.61 4.07 -2.59
N GLY A 17 10.26 3.28 -3.45
CA GLY A 17 9.83 1.95 -3.88
C GLY A 17 8.41 1.92 -4.43
N ILE A 18 7.65 0.90 -4.05
CA ILE A 18 6.28 0.66 -4.54
C ILE A 18 5.37 1.87 -4.28
N GLY A 19 5.43 2.44 -3.07
CA GLY A 19 4.58 3.58 -2.71
C GLY A 19 4.84 4.81 -3.58
N LYS A 20 6.12 5.09 -3.91
CA LYS A 20 6.50 6.19 -4.83
C LYS A 20 5.94 5.93 -6.23
N SER A 21 6.16 4.74 -6.76
CA SER A 21 5.67 4.37 -8.09
C SER A 21 4.13 4.44 -8.20
N ILE A 22 3.40 4.03 -7.14
CA ILE A 22 1.94 4.18 -7.09
C ILE A 22 1.54 5.67 -7.09
N ALA A 23 2.19 6.51 -6.28
CA ALA A 23 1.90 7.94 -6.20
C ALA A 23 2.13 8.64 -7.54
N GLU A 24 3.23 8.33 -8.21
CA GLU A 24 3.57 8.85 -9.55
C GLU A 24 2.57 8.39 -10.62
N MET A 25 2.24 7.10 -10.63
CA MET A 25 1.24 6.53 -11.54
C MET A 25 -0.13 7.17 -11.37
N PHE A 26 -0.57 7.37 -10.12
CA PHE A 26 -1.86 8.01 -9.84
C PHE A 26 -1.88 9.47 -10.28
N ALA A 27 -0.78 10.19 -10.10
CA ALA A 27 -0.63 11.56 -10.59
C ALA A 27 -0.68 11.62 -12.12
N ASP A 28 0.01 10.72 -12.83
CA ASP A 28 -0.04 10.61 -14.29
C ASP A 28 -1.46 10.36 -14.79
N GLN A 29 -2.27 9.67 -13.99
CA GLN A 29 -3.69 9.41 -14.26
C GLN A 29 -4.65 10.47 -13.71
N GLY A 30 -4.13 11.63 -13.27
CA GLY A 30 -4.92 12.81 -12.95
C GLY A 30 -5.44 12.89 -11.51
N ALA A 31 -5.02 11.99 -10.62
CA ALA A 31 -5.40 12.06 -9.22
C ALA A 31 -4.74 13.25 -8.49
N THR A 32 -5.46 13.84 -7.55
CA THR A 32 -4.84 14.56 -6.43
C THR A 32 -4.20 13.52 -5.51
N VAL A 33 -2.89 13.64 -5.25
CA VAL A 33 -2.14 12.63 -4.49
C VAL A 33 -1.73 13.16 -3.13
N ILE A 34 -2.25 12.53 -2.09
CA ILE A 34 -1.85 12.75 -0.70
C ILE A 34 -0.97 11.58 -0.28
N PHE A 35 0.12 11.86 0.41
CA PHE A 35 1.00 10.78 0.83
C PHE A 35 1.54 11.00 2.24
N THR A 36 1.92 9.88 2.91
CA THR A 36 2.51 9.96 4.25
C THR A 36 3.97 9.49 4.25
N TYR A 37 4.74 10.01 5.18
CA TYR A 37 6.11 9.62 5.45
C TYR A 37 6.46 9.81 6.93
N VAL A 38 7.56 9.18 7.40
CA VAL A 38 8.00 9.31 8.79
C VAL A 38 9.30 10.12 8.90
N SER A 39 10.34 9.76 8.17
CA SER A 39 11.70 10.29 8.38
C SER A 39 12.35 10.96 7.17
N SER A 40 11.91 10.64 5.97
CA SER A 40 12.62 11.07 4.73
C SER A 40 12.04 12.39 4.19
N GLU A 41 12.24 13.51 4.92
CA GLU A 41 11.64 14.80 4.58
C GLU A 41 12.10 15.33 3.22
N ASP A 42 13.39 15.20 2.89
CA ASP A 42 13.91 15.66 1.59
C ASP A 42 13.34 14.84 0.42
N LYS A 43 13.24 13.51 0.59
CA LYS A 43 12.57 12.65 -0.40
C LYS A 43 11.08 12.99 -0.52
N ALA A 44 10.42 13.37 0.57
CA ALA A 44 9.02 13.79 0.55
C ALA A 44 8.82 15.10 -0.20
N LYS A 45 9.66 16.12 0.05
CA LYS A 45 9.63 17.40 -0.68
C LYS A 45 9.91 17.21 -2.17
N LEU A 46 10.88 16.33 -2.50
CA LEU A 46 11.20 16.00 -3.89
C LEU A 46 9.99 15.36 -4.57
N LEU A 47 9.40 14.32 -3.97
CA LEU A 47 8.21 13.67 -4.51
C LEU A 47 7.05 14.65 -4.69
N GLU A 48 6.77 15.49 -3.70
CA GLU A 48 5.71 16.49 -3.79
C GLU A 48 5.94 17.43 -4.98
N SER A 49 7.17 17.91 -5.17
CA SER A 49 7.56 18.75 -6.32
C SER A 49 7.40 18.00 -7.66
N GLU A 50 7.82 16.74 -7.72
CA GLU A 50 7.67 15.89 -8.91
C GLU A 50 6.18 15.70 -9.29
N LEU A 51 5.32 15.44 -8.29
CA LEU A 51 3.88 15.27 -8.50
C LEU A 51 3.21 16.58 -8.95
N LEU A 52 3.55 17.70 -8.32
CA LEU A 52 3.05 19.02 -8.71
C LEU A 52 3.45 19.39 -10.14
N SER A 53 4.65 19.02 -10.58
CA SER A 53 5.13 19.27 -11.96
C SER A 53 4.31 18.52 -13.02
N LYS A 54 3.60 17.45 -12.64
CA LYS A 54 2.67 16.70 -13.52
C LYS A 54 1.31 17.42 -13.68
N GLY A 55 1.12 18.58 -13.03
CA GLY A 55 -0.09 19.38 -13.12
C GLY A 55 -1.25 18.91 -12.22
N VAL A 56 -0.99 18.04 -11.26
CA VAL A 56 -1.96 17.61 -10.26
C VAL A 56 -1.69 18.29 -8.91
N LYS A 57 -2.65 18.23 -7.98
CA LYS A 57 -2.42 18.64 -6.60
C LYS A 57 -1.72 17.50 -5.86
N ALA A 58 -0.76 17.84 -4.99
CA ALA A 58 -0.06 16.87 -4.15
C ALA A 58 0.27 17.47 -2.79
N LYS A 59 0.29 16.64 -1.74
CA LYS A 59 0.66 17.06 -0.38
C LYS A 59 1.19 15.89 0.45
N GLY A 60 2.36 16.10 1.04
CA GLY A 60 2.99 15.15 1.96
C GLY A 60 2.65 15.45 3.42
N TYR A 61 2.37 14.41 4.22
CA TYR A 61 2.13 14.49 5.65
C TYR A 61 3.13 13.66 6.43
N LYS A 62 3.75 14.27 7.44
CA LYS A 62 4.78 13.63 8.27
C LYS A 62 4.19 13.10 9.57
N PHE A 63 3.94 11.81 9.67
CA PHE A 63 3.55 11.12 10.90
C PHE A 63 3.67 9.60 10.75
N ASN A 64 3.58 8.89 11.88
CA ASN A 64 3.56 7.44 11.91
C ASN A 64 2.11 6.93 11.78
N VAL A 65 1.82 6.19 10.70
CA VAL A 65 0.48 5.62 10.43
C VAL A 65 0.06 4.53 11.45
N ALA A 66 0.97 4.07 12.31
CA ALA A 66 0.65 3.21 13.44
C ALA A 66 -0.14 3.96 14.54
N ASP A 67 -0.18 5.29 14.52
CA ASP A 67 -0.91 6.14 15.44
C ASP A 67 -2.24 6.59 14.80
N PHE A 68 -3.35 6.37 15.52
CA PHE A 68 -4.69 6.60 14.95
C PHE A 68 -5.04 8.09 14.81
N GLU A 69 -4.78 8.89 15.86
CA GLU A 69 -5.16 10.30 15.88
C GLU A 69 -4.54 11.11 14.71
N PRO A 70 -3.23 10.96 14.37
CA PRO A 70 -2.68 11.62 13.19
C PRO A 70 -3.32 11.17 11.87
N CYS A 71 -3.72 9.89 11.76
CA CYS A 71 -4.44 9.41 10.57
C CYS A 71 -5.79 10.10 10.41
N GLU A 72 -6.57 10.21 11.50
CA GLU A 72 -7.86 10.89 11.50
C GLU A 72 -7.70 12.40 11.24
N GLY A 73 -6.72 13.05 11.85
CA GLY A 73 -6.40 14.45 11.60
C GLY A 73 -6.08 14.74 10.14
N MET A 74 -5.19 13.95 9.54
CA MET A 74 -4.85 14.07 8.11
C MET A 74 -6.08 13.88 7.21
N VAL A 75 -6.91 12.87 7.46
CA VAL A 75 -8.11 12.62 6.64
C VAL A 75 -9.09 13.80 6.75
N ASN A 76 -9.28 14.37 7.93
CA ASN A 76 -10.12 15.55 8.12
C ASN A 76 -9.59 16.76 7.33
N ASP A 77 -8.27 16.99 7.34
CA ASP A 77 -7.63 18.06 6.57
C ASP A 77 -7.81 17.83 5.07
N VAL A 78 -7.61 16.60 4.58
CA VAL A 78 -7.78 16.23 3.18
C VAL A 78 -9.23 16.47 2.72
N VAL A 79 -10.21 16.03 3.50
CA VAL A 79 -11.63 16.27 3.18
C VAL A 79 -11.98 17.73 3.17
N LYS A 80 -11.44 18.52 4.10
CA LYS A 80 -11.65 19.98 4.16
C LYS A 80 -11.03 20.69 2.96
N GLU A 81 -9.85 20.27 2.51
CA GLU A 81 -9.09 20.94 1.43
C GLU A 81 -9.51 20.47 0.04
N PHE A 82 -9.75 19.16 -0.15
CA PHE A 82 -9.99 18.54 -1.45
C PHE A 82 -11.40 18.00 -1.65
N GLY A 83 -12.21 17.95 -0.59
CA GLY A 83 -13.64 17.60 -0.65
C GLY A 83 -13.97 16.11 -0.55
N SER A 84 -13.05 15.20 -0.87
CA SER A 84 -13.26 13.75 -0.88
C SER A 84 -12.03 12.95 -0.50
N VAL A 85 -12.22 11.65 -0.27
CA VAL A 85 -11.17 10.61 -0.33
C VAL A 85 -11.74 9.46 -1.14
N ASP A 86 -11.23 9.26 -2.34
CA ASP A 86 -11.73 8.27 -3.29
C ASP A 86 -10.94 6.96 -3.24
N VAL A 87 -9.64 7.05 -3.02
CA VAL A 87 -8.73 5.89 -2.99
C VAL A 87 -7.81 5.97 -1.77
N VAL A 88 -7.61 4.83 -1.11
CA VAL A 88 -6.57 4.67 -0.08
C VAL A 88 -5.71 3.47 -0.43
N VAL A 89 -4.40 3.69 -0.48
CA VAL A 89 -3.40 2.63 -0.61
C VAL A 89 -2.63 2.51 0.71
N ASN A 90 -2.92 1.46 1.45
CA ASN A 90 -2.22 1.10 2.68
C ASN A 90 -0.92 0.37 2.32
N ASN A 91 0.13 1.14 2.00
CA ASN A 91 1.42 0.61 1.53
C ASN A 91 2.51 0.64 2.61
N ALA A 92 2.43 1.53 3.59
CA ALA A 92 3.44 1.63 4.65
C ALA A 92 3.70 0.27 5.32
N GLY A 93 4.98 -0.07 5.47
CA GLY A 93 5.38 -1.33 6.09
C GLY A 93 6.88 -1.44 6.29
N ILE A 94 7.26 -2.32 7.22
CA ILE A 94 8.64 -2.62 7.58
C ILE A 94 8.84 -4.13 7.69
N THR A 95 10.10 -4.57 7.70
CA THR A 95 10.51 -5.91 8.08
C THR A 95 11.46 -5.84 9.29
N ARG A 96 11.47 -6.91 10.11
CA ARG A 96 12.43 -7.17 11.18
C ARG A 96 12.70 -8.67 11.17
N ASP A 97 13.44 -9.08 10.15
CA ASP A 97 13.63 -10.49 9.81
C ASP A 97 14.63 -11.13 10.75
N THR A 98 14.19 -12.18 11.44
CA THR A 98 15.02 -13.03 12.29
C THR A 98 14.28 -14.33 12.62
N LEU A 99 15.03 -15.42 12.91
CA LEU A 99 14.41 -16.67 13.34
C LEU A 99 13.63 -16.47 14.64
N LEU A 100 12.49 -17.13 14.78
CA LEU A 100 11.57 -16.97 15.92
C LEU A 100 12.27 -17.11 17.29
N MET A 101 13.22 -18.02 17.41
CA MET A 101 13.97 -18.23 18.67
C MET A 101 14.84 -17.03 19.08
N ARG A 102 15.09 -16.09 18.18
CA ARG A 102 15.89 -14.86 18.41
C ARG A 102 15.05 -13.59 18.27
N MET A 103 13.79 -13.71 17.88
CA MET A 103 12.89 -12.58 17.69
C MET A 103 12.51 -12.00 19.04
N SER A 104 12.74 -10.69 19.22
CA SER A 104 12.28 -9.99 20.41
C SER A 104 10.82 -9.57 20.28
N GLU A 105 10.16 -9.31 21.42
CA GLU A 105 8.79 -8.79 21.48
C GLU A 105 8.69 -7.44 20.77
N GLU A 106 9.72 -6.57 20.92
CA GLU A 106 9.76 -5.27 20.25
C GLU A 106 9.78 -5.41 18.72
N GLN A 107 10.55 -6.38 18.18
CA GLN A 107 10.60 -6.65 16.74
C GLN A 107 9.25 -7.17 16.22
N TRP A 108 8.56 -7.98 17.02
CA TRP A 108 7.22 -8.44 16.70
C TRP A 108 6.22 -7.28 16.70
N ASP A 109 6.16 -6.53 17.80
CA ASP A 109 5.20 -5.43 17.98
C ASP A 109 5.40 -4.31 16.95
N GLU A 110 6.66 -3.95 16.66
CA GLU A 110 6.97 -2.93 15.66
C GLU A 110 6.41 -3.30 14.27
N VAL A 111 6.57 -4.57 13.87
CA VAL A 111 6.06 -5.06 12.57
C VAL A 111 4.53 -5.13 12.56
N ILE A 112 3.91 -5.66 13.61
CA ILE A 112 2.45 -5.74 13.71
C ILE A 112 1.83 -4.35 13.73
N ASN A 113 2.38 -3.43 14.52
CA ASN A 113 1.86 -2.07 14.62
C ASN A 113 2.02 -1.30 13.30
N THR A 114 3.18 -1.41 12.66
CA THR A 114 3.44 -0.66 11.43
C THR A 114 2.70 -1.26 10.24
N ASN A 115 2.66 -2.59 10.10
CA ASN A 115 2.13 -3.22 8.90
C ASN A 115 0.62 -3.50 8.96
N LEU A 116 0.10 -3.94 10.13
CA LEU A 116 -1.29 -4.38 10.25
C LEU A 116 -2.17 -3.33 10.94
N LYS A 117 -1.75 -2.81 12.10
CA LYS A 117 -2.53 -1.80 12.80
C LYS A 117 -2.67 -0.51 11.98
N SER A 118 -1.66 -0.13 11.20
CA SER A 118 -1.74 1.02 10.31
C SER A 118 -2.85 0.88 9.25
N VAL A 119 -3.03 -0.33 8.71
CA VAL A 119 -4.12 -0.63 7.75
C VAL A 119 -5.48 -0.42 8.41
N PHE A 120 -5.66 -0.89 9.64
CA PHE A 120 -6.85 -0.62 10.43
C PHE A 120 -7.04 0.89 10.66
N ASN A 121 -5.99 1.60 11.11
CA ASN A 121 -6.07 3.02 11.42
C ASN A 121 -6.53 3.85 10.21
N MET A 122 -5.86 3.69 9.08
CA MET A 122 -6.19 4.44 7.86
C MET A 122 -7.57 4.08 7.33
N THR A 123 -7.92 2.78 7.31
CA THR A 123 -9.24 2.34 6.86
C THR A 123 -10.34 2.93 7.73
N LYS A 124 -10.18 2.89 9.06
CA LYS A 124 -11.13 3.49 10.02
C LYS A 124 -11.24 5.00 9.84
N ALA A 125 -10.13 5.70 9.63
CA ALA A 125 -10.12 7.15 9.44
C ALA A 125 -10.92 7.58 8.21
N VAL A 126 -10.78 6.86 7.07
CA VAL A 126 -11.47 7.21 5.81
C VAL A 126 -12.91 6.71 5.74
N GLN A 127 -13.25 5.68 6.52
CA GLN A 127 -14.52 4.96 6.42
C GLN A 127 -15.75 5.90 6.46
N ARG A 128 -15.79 6.84 7.41
CA ARG A 128 -16.93 7.77 7.54
C ARG A 128 -17.12 8.63 6.29
N THR A 129 -16.03 9.09 5.69
CA THR A 129 -16.05 9.89 4.45
C THR A 129 -16.53 9.07 3.29
N MET A 130 -15.97 7.88 3.06
CA MET A 130 -16.37 6.99 1.97
C MET A 130 -17.83 6.52 2.11
N LEU A 131 -18.31 6.25 3.33
CA LEU A 131 -19.71 5.91 3.59
C LEU A 131 -20.68 7.03 3.18
N LYS A 132 -20.32 8.30 3.44
CA LYS A 132 -21.11 9.47 3.01
C LYS A 132 -21.08 9.63 1.50
N GLN A 133 -19.93 9.42 0.87
CA GLN A 133 -19.73 9.47 -0.58
C GLN A 133 -20.47 8.34 -1.31
N ARG A 134 -20.71 7.20 -0.63
CA ARG A 134 -21.19 5.94 -1.22
C ARG A 134 -20.28 5.46 -2.36
N SER A 135 -19.00 5.68 -2.20
CA SER A 135 -17.95 5.34 -3.17
C SER A 135 -16.59 5.32 -2.48
N GLY A 136 -15.72 4.40 -2.89
CA GLY A 136 -14.35 4.34 -2.43
C GLY A 136 -13.63 3.07 -2.87
N SER A 137 -12.29 3.14 -2.96
CA SER A 137 -11.43 1.98 -3.18
C SER A 137 -10.33 1.93 -2.13
N ILE A 138 -10.29 0.87 -1.35
CA ILE A 138 -9.26 0.59 -0.35
C ILE A 138 -8.37 -0.52 -0.90
N ILE A 139 -7.07 -0.24 -0.99
CA ILE A 139 -6.07 -1.16 -1.55
C ILE A 139 -5.03 -1.42 -0.46
N ASN A 140 -4.91 -2.66 -0.03
CA ASN A 140 -4.04 -3.07 1.05
C ASN A 140 -2.82 -3.82 0.51
N MET A 141 -1.60 -3.35 0.83
CA MET A 141 -0.36 -4.01 0.41
C MET A 141 -0.05 -5.18 1.35
N SER A 142 -0.36 -6.40 0.90
CA SER A 142 0.07 -7.64 1.53
C SER A 142 1.44 -8.09 0.98
N SER A 143 1.66 -9.37 0.85
CA SER A 143 2.83 -10.01 0.27
C SER A 143 2.53 -11.48 0.00
N VAL A 144 3.23 -12.11 -0.94
CA VAL A 144 3.25 -13.58 -1.06
C VAL A 144 3.69 -14.27 0.23
N VAL A 145 4.51 -13.61 1.05
CA VAL A 145 4.91 -14.10 2.39
C VAL A 145 3.70 -14.21 3.32
N GLY A 146 2.71 -13.35 3.20
CA GLY A 146 1.44 -13.46 3.93
C GLY A 146 0.56 -14.62 3.46
N VAL A 147 0.80 -15.16 2.27
CA VAL A 147 0.06 -16.29 1.69
C VAL A 147 0.75 -17.62 2.03
N LYS A 148 2.08 -17.73 1.79
CA LYS A 148 2.82 -19.00 1.91
C LYS A 148 3.70 -19.11 3.16
N GLY A 149 3.96 -17.97 3.86
CA GLY A 149 4.98 -17.90 4.90
C GLY A 149 6.41 -17.81 4.35
N ASN A 150 7.36 -17.48 5.24
CA ASN A 150 8.79 -17.54 4.97
C ASN A 150 9.57 -17.71 6.28
N ALA A 151 10.60 -18.56 6.29
CA ALA A 151 11.46 -18.74 7.44
C ALA A 151 12.16 -17.42 7.83
N GLY A 152 12.21 -17.10 9.12
CA GLY A 152 12.78 -15.85 9.62
C GLY A 152 11.88 -14.62 9.51
N GLN A 153 10.64 -14.78 9.03
CA GLN A 153 9.68 -13.68 8.83
C GLN A 153 8.34 -13.93 9.54
N ALA A 154 8.34 -14.57 10.70
CA ALA A 154 7.09 -14.93 11.38
C ALA A 154 6.20 -13.71 11.68
N ASN A 155 6.79 -12.60 12.17
CA ASN A 155 6.10 -11.33 12.42
C ASN A 155 5.55 -10.71 11.12
N TYR A 156 6.37 -10.65 10.09
CA TYR A 156 5.99 -10.09 8.78
C TYR A 156 4.90 -10.94 8.12
N ALA A 157 5.07 -12.27 8.09
CA ALA A 157 4.07 -13.20 7.57
C ALA A 157 2.72 -13.05 8.29
N ALA A 158 2.73 -13.00 9.63
CA ALA A 158 1.53 -12.79 10.43
C ALA A 158 0.85 -11.46 10.10
N SER A 159 1.62 -10.36 10.00
CA SER A 159 1.07 -9.05 9.66
C SER A 159 0.43 -9.05 8.28
N LYS A 160 1.10 -9.63 7.27
CA LYS A 160 0.63 -9.66 5.88
C LYS A 160 -0.53 -10.64 5.65
N ALA A 161 -0.56 -11.76 6.37
CA ALA A 161 -1.72 -12.66 6.40
C ALA A 161 -2.93 -12.02 7.08
N GLY A 162 -2.72 -11.29 8.19
CA GLY A 162 -3.78 -10.52 8.88
C GLY A 162 -4.44 -9.50 7.96
N ILE A 163 -3.70 -8.84 7.08
CA ILE A 163 -4.23 -7.92 6.05
C ILE A 163 -5.21 -8.64 5.13
N LEU A 164 -4.97 -9.91 4.76
CA LEU A 164 -5.87 -10.65 3.87
C LEU A 164 -7.23 -10.91 4.53
N GLY A 165 -7.23 -11.32 5.80
CA GLY A 165 -8.45 -11.49 6.59
C GLY A 165 -9.19 -10.17 6.79
N PHE A 166 -8.48 -9.11 7.15
CA PHE A 166 -9.02 -7.76 7.30
C PHE A 166 -9.67 -7.26 5.99
N THR A 167 -8.99 -7.41 4.85
CA THR A 167 -9.50 -7.02 3.53
C THR A 167 -10.85 -7.66 3.22
N LYS A 168 -11.00 -8.96 3.46
CA LYS A 168 -12.25 -9.69 3.22
C LYS A 168 -13.39 -9.19 4.11
N SER A 169 -13.10 -8.96 5.40
CA SER A 169 -14.09 -8.45 6.36
C SER A 169 -14.59 -7.06 5.98
N ILE A 170 -13.67 -6.14 5.63
CA ILE A 170 -14.01 -4.78 5.21
C ILE A 170 -14.79 -4.77 3.88
N ALA A 171 -14.45 -5.65 2.94
CA ALA A 171 -15.19 -5.79 1.69
C ALA A 171 -16.65 -6.19 1.92
N LEU A 172 -16.90 -7.11 2.85
CA LEU A 172 -18.27 -7.53 3.24
C LEU A 172 -19.02 -6.42 3.97
N GLU A 173 -18.35 -5.70 4.87
CA GLU A 173 -18.95 -4.64 5.69
C GLU A 173 -19.34 -3.41 4.83
N LEU A 174 -18.48 -3.01 3.91
CA LEU A 174 -18.63 -1.75 3.17
C LEU A 174 -19.20 -1.91 1.76
N GLY A 175 -19.32 -3.14 1.24
CA GLY A 175 -19.75 -3.42 -0.13
C GLY A 175 -21.14 -2.87 -0.47
N SER A 176 -22.11 -2.91 0.48
CA SER A 176 -23.45 -2.35 0.30
C SER A 176 -23.46 -0.81 0.10
N ARG A 177 -22.35 -0.17 0.36
CA ARG A 177 -22.12 1.27 0.16
C ARG A 177 -21.25 1.58 -1.05
N ASN A 178 -21.04 0.59 -1.93
CA ASN A 178 -20.21 0.72 -3.13
C ASN A 178 -18.75 1.10 -2.80
N ILE A 179 -18.24 0.62 -1.66
CA ILE A 179 -16.84 0.77 -1.26
C ILE A 179 -16.16 -0.58 -1.43
N ARG A 180 -15.11 -0.62 -2.21
CA ARG A 180 -14.35 -1.83 -2.50
C ARG A 180 -13.13 -1.90 -1.61
N CYS A 181 -12.74 -3.09 -1.20
CA CYS A 181 -11.52 -3.34 -0.43
C CYS A 181 -10.82 -4.58 -1.00
N ASN A 182 -9.60 -4.41 -1.52
CA ASN A 182 -8.81 -5.49 -2.11
C ASN A 182 -7.38 -5.47 -1.59
N ALA A 183 -6.69 -6.59 -1.67
CA ALA A 183 -5.28 -6.72 -1.35
C ALA A 183 -4.44 -7.00 -2.59
N ILE A 184 -3.24 -6.42 -2.64
CA ILE A 184 -2.19 -6.79 -3.58
C ILE A 184 -1.13 -7.57 -2.80
N ALA A 185 -0.67 -8.70 -3.33
CA ALA A 185 0.36 -9.52 -2.75
C ALA A 185 1.58 -9.61 -3.69
N PRO A 186 2.52 -8.64 -3.61
CA PRO A 186 3.74 -8.70 -4.40
C PRO A 186 4.69 -9.79 -3.90
N VAL A 187 5.52 -10.28 -4.79
CA VAL A 187 6.68 -11.12 -4.48
C VAL A 187 7.93 -10.24 -4.29
N PHE A 188 9.03 -10.67 -4.83
CA PHE A 188 10.27 -9.92 -4.90
C PHE A 188 10.14 -8.77 -5.91
N ILE A 189 10.09 -7.53 -5.39
CA ILE A 189 10.09 -6.31 -6.20
C ILE A 189 11.46 -5.64 -6.08
N GLU A 190 12.09 -5.38 -7.21
CA GLU A 190 13.38 -4.70 -7.28
C GLU A 190 13.22 -3.23 -6.88
N THR A 191 13.76 -2.86 -5.73
CA THR A 191 13.69 -1.50 -5.16
C THR A 191 15.06 -1.13 -4.60
N GLU A 192 15.26 0.13 -4.18
CA GLU A 192 16.46 0.52 -3.42
C GLU A 192 16.71 -0.39 -2.20
N MET A 193 15.66 -0.93 -1.60
CA MET A 193 15.77 -1.79 -0.41
C MET A 193 16.27 -3.20 -0.76
N THR A 194 15.92 -3.72 -1.91
CA THR A 194 16.34 -5.05 -2.38
C THR A 194 17.68 -5.01 -3.12
N GLY A 195 18.10 -3.85 -3.62
CA GLY A 195 19.42 -3.65 -4.26
C GLY A 195 20.62 -3.80 -3.31
N ALA A 196 20.37 -3.87 -1.99
CA ALA A 196 21.42 -4.14 -0.98
C ALA A 196 21.56 -5.64 -0.65
N LEU A 197 20.76 -6.52 -1.29
CA LEU A 197 20.82 -7.96 -1.06
C LEU A 197 21.96 -8.62 -1.86
N ASP A 198 22.42 -9.77 -1.36
CA ASP A 198 23.43 -10.58 -2.03
C ASP A 198 22.91 -11.04 -3.42
N GLU A 199 23.76 -10.93 -4.43
CA GLU A 199 23.42 -11.28 -5.82
C GLU A 199 23.02 -12.76 -5.99
N GLU A 200 23.64 -13.68 -5.22
CA GLU A 200 23.26 -15.09 -5.21
C GLU A 200 21.83 -15.31 -4.71
N MET A 201 21.44 -14.56 -3.67
CA MET A 201 20.06 -14.60 -3.14
C MET A 201 19.06 -14.04 -4.15
N VAL A 202 19.38 -12.91 -4.77
CA VAL A 202 18.55 -12.30 -5.82
C VAL A 202 18.38 -13.26 -7.00
N GLN A 203 19.47 -13.90 -7.43
CA GLN A 203 19.42 -14.88 -8.53
C GLN A 203 18.56 -16.11 -8.14
N SER A 204 18.71 -16.62 -6.93
CA SER A 204 17.89 -17.72 -6.41
C SER A 204 16.39 -17.39 -6.46
N TRP A 205 16.01 -16.15 -6.15
CA TRP A 205 14.61 -15.72 -6.25
C TRP A 205 14.14 -15.58 -7.70
N ARG A 206 14.96 -15.02 -8.59
CA ARG A 206 14.66 -14.95 -10.03
C ARG A 206 14.46 -16.35 -10.62
N ASP A 207 15.27 -17.32 -10.20
CA ASP A 207 15.17 -18.70 -10.67
C ASP A 207 13.88 -19.39 -10.19
N ALA A 208 13.38 -19.03 -9.00
CA ALA A 208 12.12 -19.54 -8.45
C ALA A 208 10.88 -18.90 -9.10
N ILE A 209 11.02 -17.74 -9.75
CA ILE A 209 9.91 -17.03 -10.41
C ILE A 209 9.78 -17.55 -11.86
N PRO A 210 8.60 -18.03 -12.30
CA PRO A 210 8.38 -18.49 -13.67
C PRO A 210 8.77 -17.48 -14.75
N LEU A 211 8.48 -16.17 -14.56
CA LEU A 211 8.88 -15.11 -15.49
C LEU A 211 10.38 -14.76 -15.44
N LYS A 212 11.19 -15.43 -14.59
CA LYS A 212 12.66 -15.33 -14.52
C LYS A 212 13.22 -13.92 -14.30
N ARG A 213 12.44 -13.03 -13.69
CA ARG A 213 12.85 -11.69 -13.27
C ARG A 213 12.19 -11.30 -11.96
N GLY A 214 12.78 -10.36 -11.24
CA GLY A 214 12.09 -9.62 -10.20
C GLY A 214 10.98 -8.75 -10.79
N GLY A 215 9.93 -8.48 -10.03
CA GLY A 215 8.95 -7.47 -10.38
C GLY A 215 9.55 -6.07 -10.22
N GLN A 216 9.06 -5.12 -11.00
CA GLN A 216 9.39 -3.70 -10.83
C GLN A 216 8.28 -3.02 -10.02
N PRO A 217 8.55 -1.89 -9.33
CA PRO A 217 7.52 -1.12 -8.64
C PRO A 217 6.32 -0.77 -9.53
N GLU A 218 6.56 -0.54 -10.82
CA GLU A 218 5.54 -0.26 -11.84
C GLU A 218 4.60 -1.45 -12.08
N ASP A 219 5.08 -2.70 -11.96
CA ASP A 219 4.22 -3.89 -12.08
C ASP A 219 3.12 -3.86 -10.99
N VAL A 220 3.48 -3.42 -9.78
CA VAL A 220 2.54 -3.25 -8.66
C VAL A 220 1.67 -2.02 -8.83
N ALA A 221 2.24 -0.89 -9.28
CA ALA A 221 1.52 0.37 -9.49
C ALA A 221 0.43 0.22 -10.57
N ASN A 222 0.67 -0.55 -11.62
CA ASN A 222 -0.32 -0.86 -12.65
C ASN A 222 -1.55 -1.59 -12.07
N LEU A 223 -1.33 -2.59 -11.20
CA LEU A 223 -2.44 -3.27 -10.54
C LEU A 223 -3.15 -2.37 -9.54
N ALA A 224 -2.40 -1.52 -8.80
CA ALA A 224 -3.00 -0.54 -7.91
C ALA A 224 -3.87 0.46 -8.67
N LEU A 225 -3.44 0.95 -9.84
CA LEU A 225 -4.22 1.81 -10.73
C LEU A 225 -5.51 1.11 -11.20
N PHE A 226 -5.42 -0.14 -11.64
CA PHE A 226 -6.60 -0.93 -12.02
C PHE A 226 -7.59 -1.02 -10.86
N LEU A 227 -7.13 -1.34 -9.65
CA LEU A 227 -7.97 -1.45 -8.45
C LEU A 227 -8.51 -0.10 -7.97
N ALA A 228 -7.81 1.00 -8.22
CA ALA A 228 -8.26 2.35 -7.90
C ALA A 228 -9.35 2.85 -8.83
N SER A 229 -9.36 2.38 -10.08
CA SER A 229 -10.25 2.85 -11.15
C SER A 229 -11.57 2.08 -11.21
N ASP A 230 -12.51 2.59 -12.03
CA ASP A 230 -13.80 1.96 -12.30
C ASP A 230 -13.68 0.66 -13.12
N MET A 231 -12.50 0.37 -13.70
CA MET A 231 -12.23 -0.89 -14.40
C MET A 231 -12.39 -2.11 -13.48
N SER A 232 -12.26 -1.93 -12.17
CA SER A 232 -12.41 -2.96 -11.13
C SER A 232 -13.70 -2.81 -10.32
N ALA A 233 -14.73 -2.16 -10.87
CA ALA A 233 -15.96 -1.84 -10.14
C ALA A 233 -16.69 -3.05 -9.53
N TYR A 234 -16.50 -4.25 -10.09
CA TYR A 234 -17.10 -5.49 -9.58
C TYR A 234 -16.10 -6.43 -8.87
N ILE A 235 -14.96 -5.87 -8.41
CA ILE A 235 -13.90 -6.62 -7.71
C ILE A 235 -13.76 -6.09 -6.29
N THR A 236 -14.11 -6.91 -5.29
CA THR A 236 -13.93 -6.60 -3.86
C THR A 236 -13.65 -7.87 -3.06
N GLY A 237 -12.94 -7.77 -1.94
CA GLY A 237 -12.56 -8.87 -1.07
C GLY A 237 -11.47 -9.79 -1.65
N GLN A 238 -10.85 -9.40 -2.76
CA GLN A 238 -9.89 -10.24 -3.47
C GLN A 238 -8.45 -9.95 -3.02
N THR A 239 -7.61 -10.99 -3.14
CA THR A 239 -6.15 -10.88 -3.07
C THR A 239 -5.60 -11.17 -4.45
N LEU A 240 -4.91 -10.20 -5.04
CA LEU A 240 -4.30 -10.33 -6.37
C LEU A 240 -2.78 -10.36 -6.22
N ASN A 241 -2.17 -11.41 -6.74
CA ASN A 241 -0.72 -11.56 -6.71
C ASN A 241 -0.07 -10.75 -7.83
N VAL A 242 1.10 -10.17 -7.52
CA VAL A 242 2.04 -9.60 -8.51
C VAL A 242 3.36 -10.32 -8.27
N ASP A 243 3.47 -11.54 -8.79
CA ASP A 243 4.48 -12.50 -8.35
C ASP A 243 5.19 -13.25 -9.50
N GLY A 244 4.92 -12.88 -10.74
CA GLY A 244 5.52 -13.54 -11.91
C GLY A 244 5.22 -15.03 -12.00
N GLY A 245 4.14 -15.52 -11.34
CA GLY A 245 3.73 -16.92 -11.31
C GLY A 245 4.34 -17.73 -10.15
N MET A 246 4.95 -17.11 -9.15
CA MET A 246 5.59 -17.84 -8.04
C MET A 246 4.61 -18.68 -7.21
N LEU A 247 3.36 -18.27 -7.12
CA LEU A 247 2.30 -18.95 -6.35
C LEU A 247 1.28 -19.65 -7.26
N THR A 248 1.72 -20.26 -8.34
CA THR A 248 0.89 -21.11 -9.20
C THR A 248 0.95 -22.56 -8.78
#